data_02abd38eb8511246b696e1b5d95dbc5c
#
_entry.id   02abd38eb8511246b696e1b5d95dbc5c
#
_cell.length_a   1.000
_cell.length_b   1.000
_cell.length_c   1.000
_cell.angle_alpha   90.00
_cell.angle_beta   90.00
_cell.angle_gamma   90.00
#
_symmetry.space_group_name_H-M   'P 1'
#
loop_
_entity.id
_entity.type
_entity.pdbx_description
1 polymer ?
#
loop_
_entity_poly.entity_id
_entity_poly.type
_entity_poly.pdbx_seq_one_letter_code
_entity_poly.pdbx_strand_id
1 'polypeptide(L)'
;DKAKAFNKLGLNGFQISYEINSIKIELKKEVLENIDNLIICIPPSGFSNYDQIVGSIVTCFNAKTKIIFTSSTGVYEEINGEVTEDSNKTKDHPVFLAEQKLRELAVDRLTILRLAGLIGDNRHPVKYFIQKDLIPNCNAPVNLVCQKDVIRAIELILEKQLFSKTYNIVNPSHPSKKDYYMNASKALSNGNPKAEFGAGGKLVLGTKFEDEAGFKYNFPIDDWNELRKTNEYR
;
A
#
# COMPACT_ATOMS: atom_id res chain seq x y z
N ASP A 1 0.38 -23.43 -1.06
CA ASP A 1 0.95 -22.96 0.21
C ASP A 1 2.05 -21.96 -0.11
N LYS A 2 1.83 -20.67 0.29
CA LYS A 2 2.75 -19.56 -0.01
C LYS A 2 4.11 -19.73 0.68
N ALA A 3 4.15 -20.28 1.88
CA ALA A 3 5.40 -20.52 2.59
C ALA A 3 6.31 -21.49 1.81
N LYS A 4 5.74 -22.55 1.24
CA LYS A 4 6.49 -23.48 0.36
C LYS A 4 6.98 -22.80 -0.92
N ALA A 5 6.22 -21.87 -1.48
CA ALA A 5 6.66 -21.10 -2.64
C ALA A 5 7.87 -20.22 -2.33
N PHE A 6 7.86 -19.52 -1.18
CA PHE A 6 9.01 -18.73 -0.72
C PHE A 6 10.26 -19.59 -0.48
N ASN A 7 10.09 -20.78 0.15
CA ASN A 7 11.20 -21.70 0.37
C ASN A 7 11.85 -22.18 -0.94
N LYS A 8 11.06 -22.38 -2.02
CA LYS A 8 11.60 -22.69 -3.35
C LYS A 8 12.44 -21.58 -3.97
N LEU A 9 12.23 -20.34 -3.54
CA LEU A 9 13.00 -19.16 -3.96
C LEU A 9 14.24 -18.91 -3.09
N GLY A 10 14.57 -19.85 -2.16
CA GLY A 10 15.69 -19.68 -1.24
C GLY A 10 15.40 -18.74 -0.05
N LEU A 11 14.15 -18.32 0.11
CA LEU A 11 13.70 -17.50 1.23
C LEU A 11 13.15 -18.40 2.34
N ASN A 12 13.26 -17.97 3.58
CA ASN A 12 12.70 -18.70 4.72
C ASN A 12 11.21 -18.37 4.86
N GLY A 13 10.35 -19.21 4.28
CA GLY A 13 8.89 -19.08 4.36
C GLY A 13 8.32 -19.78 5.59
N PHE A 14 7.55 -19.05 6.40
CA PHE A 14 6.86 -19.58 7.59
C PHE A 14 5.38 -19.29 7.52
N GLN A 15 4.60 -20.13 8.19
CA GLN A 15 3.17 -19.93 8.30
C GLN A 15 2.83 -19.14 9.55
N ILE A 16 1.96 -18.13 9.39
CA ILE A 16 1.30 -17.44 10.48
C ILE A 16 -0.16 -17.87 10.44
N SER A 17 -0.68 -18.45 11.51
CA SER A 17 -2.09 -18.75 11.67
C SER A 17 -2.70 -17.84 12.73
N TYR A 18 -3.93 -17.44 12.46
CA TYR A 18 -4.72 -16.63 13.37
C TYR A 18 -5.90 -17.46 13.86
N GLU A 19 -6.01 -17.60 15.16
CA GLU A 19 -7.17 -18.15 15.86
C GLU A 19 -7.87 -17.01 16.64
N ILE A 20 -9.12 -17.21 17.05
CA ILE A 20 -9.85 -16.17 17.80
C ILE A 20 -9.01 -15.69 18.99
N ASN A 21 -8.58 -14.43 18.92
CA ASN A 21 -7.74 -13.73 19.92
C ASN A 21 -6.29 -14.23 20.10
N SER A 22 -5.76 -15.05 19.21
CA SER A 22 -4.36 -15.44 19.27
C SER A 22 -3.72 -15.55 17.89
N ILE A 23 -2.41 -15.26 17.84
CA ILE A 23 -1.59 -15.49 16.66
C ILE A 23 -0.58 -16.57 16.99
N LYS A 24 -0.50 -17.57 16.10
CA LYS A 24 0.54 -18.56 16.14
C LYS A 24 1.52 -18.31 14.98
N ILE A 25 2.75 -18.00 15.31
CA ILE A 25 3.85 -17.87 14.35
C ILE A 25 4.72 -19.12 14.50
N GLU A 26 4.92 -19.85 13.39
CA GLU A 26 5.74 -21.08 13.37
C GLU A 26 7.25 -20.74 13.35
N LEU A 27 7.68 -19.86 14.23
CA LEU A 27 9.07 -19.48 14.43
C LEU A 27 9.44 -19.69 15.90
N LYS A 28 10.68 -20.10 16.15
CA LYS A 28 11.21 -20.18 17.51
C LYS A 28 11.31 -18.77 18.08
N LYS A 29 11.07 -18.63 19.37
CA LYS A 29 11.09 -17.35 20.09
C LYS A 29 12.43 -16.63 19.91
N GLU A 30 13.53 -17.38 19.98
CA GLU A 30 14.88 -16.84 19.81
C GLU A 30 15.10 -16.19 18.44
N VAL A 31 14.41 -16.69 17.38
CA VAL A 31 14.46 -16.08 16.03
C VAL A 31 13.70 -14.78 16.03
N LEU A 32 12.47 -14.76 16.60
CA LEU A 32 11.65 -13.55 16.68
C LEU A 32 12.29 -12.41 17.47
N GLU A 33 13.03 -12.78 18.54
CA GLU A 33 13.76 -11.82 19.37
C GLU A 33 14.97 -11.17 18.68
N ASN A 34 15.49 -11.79 17.62
CA ASN A 34 16.65 -11.31 16.85
C ASN A 34 16.28 -10.69 15.49
N ILE A 35 15.01 -10.39 15.25
CA ILE A 35 14.58 -9.68 14.03
C ILE A 35 14.78 -8.17 14.21
N ASP A 36 15.59 -7.55 13.37
CA ASP A 36 15.84 -6.10 13.39
C ASP A 36 14.68 -5.31 12.77
N ASN A 37 14.11 -5.81 11.67
CA ASN A 37 13.08 -5.11 10.92
C ASN A 37 11.89 -6.02 10.59
N LEU A 38 10.68 -5.54 10.85
CA LEU A 38 9.41 -6.19 10.53
C LEU A 38 8.65 -5.34 9.51
N ILE A 39 8.35 -5.90 8.34
CA ILE A 39 7.53 -5.25 7.33
C ILE A 39 6.17 -5.94 7.29
N ILE A 40 5.09 -5.20 7.60
CA ILE A 40 3.71 -5.73 7.63
C ILE A 40 2.97 -5.29 6.38
N CYS A 41 2.69 -6.24 5.48
CA CYS A 41 2.00 -6.04 4.21
C CYS A 41 0.73 -6.91 4.10
N ILE A 42 -0.05 -6.99 5.17
CA ILE A 42 -1.26 -7.80 5.24
C ILE A 42 -2.47 -6.93 4.86
N PRO A 43 -3.30 -7.31 3.87
CA PRO A 43 -4.51 -6.56 3.56
C PRO A 43 -5.60 -6.78 4.62
N PRO A 44 -6.50 -5.80 4.86
CA PRO A 44 -7.58 -5.91 5.84
C PRO A 44 -8.70 -6.89 5.40
N SER A 45 -8.75 -7.25 4.10
CA SER A 45 -9.79 -8.12 3.56
C SER A 45 -9.78 -9.51 4.22
N GLY A 46 -10.93 -9.93 4.70
CA GLY A 46 -11.11 -11.22 5.37
C GLY A 46 -10.95 -11.18 6.90
N PHE A 47 -10.72 -10.03 7.49
CA PHE A 47 -10.58 -9.86 8.94
C PHE A 47 -11.58 -8.84 9.48
N SER A 48 -12.39 -9.23 10.48
CA SER A 48 -13.31 -8.33 11.19
C SER A 48 -12.62 -7.52 12.29
N ASN A 49 -11.47 -7.97 12.76
CA ASN A 49 -10.66 -7.39 13.85
C ASN A 49 -9.21 -7.16 13.39
N TYR A 50 -9.06 -6.51 12.23
CA TYR A 50 -7.77 -6.32 11.57
C TYR A 50 -6.73 -5.60 12.45
N ASP A 51 -7.14 -4.59 13.20
CA ASP A 51 -6.31 -3.84 14.14
C ASP A 51 -5.72 -4.74 15.24
N GLN A 52 -6.52 -5.64 15.79
CA GLN A 52 -6.09 -6.59 16.81
C GLN A 52 -5.09 -7.61 16.25
N ILE A 53 -5.34 -8.09 15.02
CA ILE A 53 -4.44 -9.03 14.35
C ILE A 53 -3.07 -8.40 14.14
N VAL A 54 -3.03 -7.20 13.55
CA VAL A 54 -1.79 -6.49 13.27
C VAL A 54 -1.06 -6.15 14.58
N GLY A 55 -1.80 -5.71 15.61
CA GLY A 55 -1.27 -5.48 16.95
C GLY A 55 -0.65 -6.73 17.57
N SER A 56 -1.33 -7.87 17.49
CA SER A 56 -0.85 -9.14 18.04
C SER A 56 0.42 -9.64 17.33
N ILE A 57 0.57 -9.39 16.02
CA ILE A 57 1.82 -9.69 15.31
C ILE A 57 2.98 -8.93 15.94
N VAL A 58 2.82 -7.62 16.16
CA VAL A 58 3.89 -6.76 16.68
C VAL A 58 4.35 -7.17 18.09
N THR A 59 3.43 -7.65 18.93
CA THR A 59 3.75 -8.11 20.29
C THR A 59 4.60 -9.39 20.33
N CYS A 60 4.70 -10.13 19.22
CA CYS A 60 5.56 -11.31 19.13
C CYS A 60 7.05 -10.97 18.94
N PHE A 61 7.37 -9.72 18.59
CA PHE A 61 8.73 -9.28 18.28
C PHE A 61 9.34 -8.46 19.39
N ASN A 62 10.69 -8.40 19.41
CA ASN A 62 11.44 -7.61 20.37
C ASN A 62 11.05 -6.12 20.33
N ALA A 63 11.09 -5.44 21.49
CA ALA A 63 10.84 -4.01 21.59
C ALA A 63 11.82 -3.13 20.77
N LYS A 64 12.95 -3.66 20.33
CA LYS A 64 13.93 -2.98 19.47
C LYS A 64 13.63 -3.14 17.98
N THR A 65 12.82 -4.15 17.58
CA THR A 65 12.48 -4.42 16.19
C THR A 65 11.80 -3.20 15.58
N LYS A 66 12.36 -2.65 14.51
CA LYS A 66 11.76 -1.55 13.74
C LYS A 66 10.60 -2.08 12.89
N ILE A 67 9.55 -1.30 12.75
CA ILE A 67 8.33 -1.73 12.09
C ILE A 67 8.01 -0.80 10.93
N ILE A 68 7.78 -1.37 9.76
CA ILE A 68 7.21 -0.67 8.59
C ILE A 68 5.83 -1.29 8.33
N PHE A 69 4.78 -0.48 8.42
CA PHE A 69 3.42 -0.89 8.15
C PHE A 69 2.93 -0.28 6.83
N THR A 70 2.55 -1.13 5.87
CA THR A 70 1.91 -0.66 4.64
C THR A 70 0.42 -0.42 4.89
N SER A 71 0.09 0.86 5.04
CA SER A 71 -1.26 1.41 5.16
C SER A 71 -1.79 1.80 3.77
N SER A 72 -2.85 2.57 3.71
CA SER A 72 -3.50 3.03 2.48
C SER A 72 -3.89 4.49 2.56
N THR A 73 -3.81 5.22 1.46
CA THR A 73 -4.41 6.56 1.32
C THR A 73 -5.94 6.54 1.39
N GLY A 74 -6.55 5.35 1.38
CA GLY A 74 -7.97 5.15 1.67
C GLY A 74 -8.39 5.54 3.08
N VAL A 75 -7.45 5.68 4.03
CA VAL A 75 -7.73 6.12 5.42
C VAL A 75 -8.22 7.57 5.51
N TYR A 76 -7.91 8.40 4.52
CA TYR A 76 -8.35 9.79 4.50
C TYR A 76 -9.83 9.93 4.20
N GLU A 77 -10.46 10.92 4.81
CA GLU A 77 -11.82 11.32 4.47
C GLU A 77 -11.95 11.66 2.98
N GLU A 78 -13.16 11.45 2.42
CA GLU A 78 -13.44 11.84 1.04
C GLU A 78 -13.70 13.35 0.98
N ILE A 79 -12.76 14.06 0.38
CA ILE A 79 -12.81 15.51 0.16
C ILE A 79 -12.42 15.86 -1.27
N ASN A 80 -12.76 17.07 -1.71
CA ASN A 80 -12.20 17.67 -2.91
C ASN A 80 -11.01 18.54 -2.54
N GLY A 81 -9.84 18.24 -3.09
CA GLY A 81 -8.63 19.03 -2.86
C GLY A 81 -7.45 18.20 -2.36
N GLU A 82 -6.42 18.90 -1.93
CA GLU A 82 -5.16 18.32 -1.50
C GLU A 82 -5.27 17.63 -0.14
N VAL A 83 -4.58 16.50 -0.04
CA VAL A 83 -4.51 15.66 1.17
C VAL A 83 -3.05 15.34 1.47
N THR A 84 -2.64 15.65 2.69
CA THR A 84 -1.31 15.35 3.24
C THR A 84 -1.42 14.34 4.38
N GLU A 85 -0.29 13.96 4.97
CA GLU A 85 -0.25 13.05 6.13
C GLU A 85 -1.03 13.58 7.34
N ASP A 86 -1.19 14.90 7.46
CA ASP A 86 -1.89 15.56 8.57
C ASP A 86 -3.40 15.71 8.35
N SER A 87 -3.88 15.51 7.12
CA SER A 87 -5.30 15.60 6.78
C SER A 87 -6.17 14.61 7.59
N ASN A 88 -7.46 14.91 7.73
CA ASN A 88 -8.41 14.09 8.47
C ASN A 88 -8.53 12.66 7.94
N LYS A 89 -8.78 11.73 8.84
CA LYS A 89 -8.95 10.29 8.57
C LYS A 89 -10.35 9.84 8.97
N THR A 90 -10.89 8.91 8.18
CA THR A 90 -12.14 8.23 8.50
C THR A 90 -11.95 7.39 9.75
N LYS A 91 -12.61 7.75 10.85
CA LYS A 91 -12.39 7.18 12.20
C LYS A 91 -12.55 5.66 12.25
N ASP A 92 -13.55 5.13 11.56
CA ASP A 92 -13.87 3.69 11.59
C ASP A 92 -13.22 2.90 10.44
N HIS A 93 -12.29 3.50 9.70
CA HIS A 93 -11.60 2.81 8.64
C HIS A 93 -10.66 1.72 9.21
N PRO A 94 -10.81 0.44 8.82
CA PRO A 94 -10.08 -0.68 9.45
C PRO A 94 -8.56 -0.50 9.48
N VAL A 95 -8.01 0.03 8.39
CA VAL A 95 -6.56 0.29 8.30
C VAL A 95 -6.14 1.46 9.20
N PHE A 96 -7.00 2.47 9.39
CA PHE A 96 -6.70 3.56 10.32
C PHE A 96 -6.76 3.10 11.78
N LEU A 97 -7.71 2.25 12.13
CA LEU A 97 -7.74 1.61 13.46
C LEU A 97 -6.47 0.80 13.71
N ALA A 98 -5.97 0.07 12.71
CA ALA A 98 -4.69 -0.62 12.79
C ALA A 98 -3.50 0.35 12.96
N GLU A 99 -3.47 1.50 12.25
CA GLU A 99 -2.46 2.54 12.49
C GLU A 99 -2.47 3.03 13.93
N GLN A 100 -3.66 3.29 14.49
CA GLN A 100 -3.81 3.74 15.89
C GLN A 100 -3.30 2.67 16.85
N LYS A 101 -3.72 1.41 16.67
CA LYS A 101 -3.26 0.28 17.48
C LYS A 101 -1.75 0.10 17.46
N LEU A 102 -1.14 0.21 16.29
CA LEU A 102 0.31 0.13 16.15
C LEU A 102 1.04 1.30 16.80
N ARG A 103 0.48 2.51 16.77
CA ARG A 103 1.05 3.68 17.46
C ARG A 103 1.04 3.50 18.98
N GLU A 104 -0.03 2.92 19.53
CA GLU A 104 -0.08 2.59 20.98
C GLU A 104 1.03 1.62 21.38
N LEU A 105 1.34 0.63 20.53
CA LEU A 105 2.28 -0.44 20.83
C LEU A 105 3.74 -0.13 20.49
N ALA A 106 4.00 0.77 19.54
CA ALA A 106 5.32 0.87 18.92
C ALA A 106 5.67 2.26 18.36
N VAL A 107 5.17 3.37 18.95
CA VAL A 107 5.29 4.73 18.40
C VAL A 107 6.72 5.12 17.99
N ASP A 108 7.72 4.79 18.81
CA ASP A 108 9.13 5.19 18.59
C ASP A 108 9.87 4.31 17.57
N ARG A 109 9.21 3.29 17.02
CA ARG A 109 9.81 2.32 16.10
C ARG A 109 8.93 1.98 14.90
N LEU A 110 7.79 2.69 14.75
CA LEU A 110 6.79 2.45 13.72
C LEU A 110 6.89 3.48 12.59
N THR A 111 7.10 3.03 11.37
CA THR A 111 6.93 3.84 10.16
C THR A 111 5.69 3.37 9.40
N ILE A 112 4.81 4.30 9.07
CA ILE A 112 3.57 4.04 8.35
C ILE A 112 3.71 4.55 6.92
N LEU A 113 3.48 3.68 5.95
CA LEU A 113 3.45 4.01 4.54
C LEU A 113 2.02 3.95 4.03
N ARG A 114 1.37 5.08 3.85
CA ARG A 114 0.05 5.19 3.24
C ARG A 114 0.19 5.11 1.73
N LEU A 115 0.02 3.91 1.20
CA LEU A 115 0.17 3.62 -0.22
C LEU A 115 -1.05 4.13 -1.00
N ALA A 116 -0.80 4.80 -2.11
CA ALA A 116 -1.81 5.07 -3.13
C ALA A 116 -2.24 3.79 -3.85
N GLY A 117 -3.13 3.90 -4.82
CA GLY A 117 -3.55 2.75 -5.62
C GLY A 117 -2.37 2.04 -6.28
N LEU A 118 -2.13 0.78 -5.90
CA LEU A 118 -0.94 0.03 -6.33
C LEU A 118 -1.13 -0.51 -7.75
N ILE A 119 -0.16 -0.23 -8.63
CA ILE A 119 -0.08 -0.76 -10.00
C ILE A 119 1.25 -1.51 -10.21
N GLY A 120 1.29 -2.38 -11.21
CA GLY A 120 2.44 -3.22 -11.58
C GLY A 120 2.09 -4.72 -11.52
N ASP A 121 2.94 -5.58 -12.08
CA ASP A 121 2.87 -7.04 -12.02
C ASP A 121 1.45 -7.65 -12.17
N ASN A 122 0.80 -7.42 -13.31
CA ASN A 122 -0.57 -7.85 -13.60
C ASN A 122 -1.69 -7.16 -12.78
N ARG A 123 -1.34 -6.20 -11.94
CA ARG A 123 -2.29 -5.44 -11.15
C ARG A 123 -2.50 -4.05 -11.74
N HIS A 124 -3.68 -3.81 -12.32
CA HIS A 124 -4.06 -2.50 -12.82
C HIS A 124 -5.57 -2.28 -12.66
N PRO A 125 -6.02 -1.15 -12.07
CA PRO A 125 -7.44 -0.88 -11.82
C PRO A 125 -8.31 -0.83 -13.07
N VAL A 126 -7.73 -0.58 -14.24
CA VAL A 126 -8.47 -0.48 -15.52
C VAL A 126 -9.31 -1.71 -15.82
N LYS A 127 -8.85 -2.91 -15.45
CA LYS A 127 -9.62 -4.15 -15.64
C LYS A 127 -10.99 -4.09 -14.97
N TYR A 128 -11.06 -3.52 -13.77
CA TYR A 128 -12.32 -3.34 -13.04
C TYR A 128 -13.27 -2.38 -13.78
N PHE A 129 -12.77 -1.25 -14.28
CA PHE A 129 -13.59 -0.28 -15.00
C PHE A 129 -14.09 -0.81 -16.34
N ILE A 130 -13.29 -1.62 -17.04
CA ILE A 130 -13.72 -2.29 -18.28
C ILE A 130 -14.81 -3.32 -17.98
N GLN A 131 -14.67 -4.14 -16.95
CA GLN A 131 -15.68 -5.13 -16.54
C GLN A 131 -17.02 -4.46 -16.15
N LYS A 132 -16.95 -3.27 -15.55
CA LYS A 132 -18.14 -2.48 -15.18
C LYS A 132 -18.69 -1.61 -16.31
N ASP A 133 -17.98 -1.51 -17.43
CA ASP A 133 -18.26 -0.56 -18.53
C ASP A 133 -18.45 0.88 -18.04
N LEU A 134 -17.77 1.27 -16.94
CA LEU A 134 -17.98 2.56 -16.29
C LEU A 134 -16.73 3.05 -15.54
N ILE A 135 -16.38 4.31 -15.77
CA ILE A 135 -15.43 5.10 -14.96
C ILE A 135 -16.24 6.12 -14.16
N PRO A 136 -16.63 5.84 -12.92
CA PRO A 136 -17.39 6.79 -12.12
C PRO A 136 -16.51 7.92 -11.62
N ASN A 137 -17.10 9.10 -11.39
CA ASN A 137 -16.39 10.27 -10.87
C ASN A 137 -15.12 10.57 -11.71
N CYS A 138 -15.29 10.58 -13.01
CA CYS A 138 -14.20 10.57 -14.00
C CYS A 138 -13.33 11.83 -14.00
N ASN A 139 -13.81 12.93 -13.40
CA ASN A 139 -13.09 14.19 -13.20
C ASN A 139 -12.19 14.19 -11.96
N ALA A 140 -12.30 13.21 -11.06
CA ALA A 140 -11.41 13.09 -9.92
C ALA A 140 -9.96 12.76 -10.36
N PRO A 141 -8.92 13.23 -9.63
CA PRO A 141 -7.54 12.84 -9.91
C PRO A 141 -7.32 11.36 -9.59
N VAL A 142 -6.40 10.71 -10.30
CA VAL A 142 -5.88 9.42 -9.89
C VAL A 142 -4.80 9.61 -8.83
N ASN A 143 -4.77 8.71 -7.85
CA ASN A 143 -3.68 8.59 -6.88
C ASN A 143 -3.15 7.16 -6.99
N LEU A 144 -2.02 6.99 -7.67
CA LEU A 144 -1.43 5.68 -7.96
C LEU A 144 0.06 5.67 -7.61
N VAL A 145 0.59 4.47 -7.44
CA VAL A 145 2.03 4.24 -7.28
C VAL A 145 2.42 2.89 -7.87
N CYS A 146 3.56 2.81 -8.54
CA CYS A 146 4.11 1.55 -9.01
C CYS A 146 4.67 0.72 -7.85
N GLN A 147 4.40 -0.59 -7.85
CA GLN A 147 4.92 -1.52 -6.85
C GLN A 147 6.46 -1.46 -6.73
N LYS A 148 7.18 -1.27 -7.84
CA LYS A 148 8.63 -1.12 -7.84
C LYS A 148 9.10 0.09 -7.05
N ASP A 149 8.38 1.24 -7.13
CA ASP A 149 8.69 2.42 -6.33
C ASP A 149 8.38 2.23 -4.85
N VAL A 150 7.34 1.46 -4.51
CA VAL A 150 7.06 1.10 -3.11
C VAL A 150 8.20 0.27 -2.51
N ILE A 151 8.72 -0.71 -3.25
CA ILE A 151 9.87 -1.51 -2.82
C ILE A 151 11.08 -0.62 -2.59
N ARG A 152 11.42 0.26 -3.53
CA ARG A 152 12.53 1.22 -3.40
C ARG A 152 12.34 2.18 -2.22
N ALA A 153 11.11 2.60 -1.95
CA ALA A 153 10.80 3.44 -0.79
C ALA A 153 11.09 2.70 0.53
N ILE A 154 10.69 1.44 0.63
CA ILE A 154 10.97 0.60 1.80
C ILE A 154 12.49 0.40 1.97
N GLU A 155 13.21 0.08 0.90
CA GLU A 155 14.66 -0.07 0.91
C GLU A 155 15.36 1.21 1.40
N LEU A 156 14.95 2.37 0.89
CA LEU A 156 15.51 3.67 1.28
C LEU A 156 15.23 4.01 2.77
N ILE A 157 14.04 3.67 3.27
CA ILE A 157 13.68 3.86 4.68
C ILE A 157 14.61 3.01 5.57
N LEU A 158 14.86 1.77 5.19
CA LEU A 158 15.78 0.88 5.92
C LEU A 158 17.23 1.40 5.86
N GLU A 159 17.69 1.81 4.70
CA GLU A 159 19.05 2.34 4.48
C GLU A 159 19.30 3.62 5.29
N LYS A 160 18.37 4.59 5.18
CA LYS A 160 18.51 5.90 5.84
C LYS A 160 17.98 5.92 7.27
N GLN A 161 17.48 4.82 7.79
CA GLN A 161 16.92 4.71 9.14
C GLN A 161 15.78 5.70 9.42
N LEU A 162 14.90 5.93 8.44
CA LEU A 162 13.79 6.88 8.51
C LEU A 162 12.60 6.28 9.26
N PHE A 163 12.80 5.97 10.55
CA PHE A 163 11.76 5.39 11.40
C PHE A 163 10.96 6.45 12.17
N SER A 164 9.85 6.00 12.78
CA SER A 164 8.93 6.82 13.60
C SER A 164 8.24 7.94 12.80
N LYS A 165 7.92 7.67 11.56
CA LYS A 165 7.33 8.60 10.60
C LYS A 165 6.06 8.05 9.95
N THR A 166 5.29 8.94 9.35
CA THR A 166 4.21 8.59 8.43
C THR A 166 4.44 9.28 7.11
N TYR A 167 4.33 8.53 6.01
CA TYR A 167 4.51 9.01 4.67
C TYR A 167 3.39 8.56 3.73
N ASN A 168 2.94 9.46 2.87
CA ASN A 168 2.19 9.08 1.68
C ASN A 168 3.16 8.61 0.60
N ILE A 169 2.91 7.45 0.03
CA ILE A 169 3.68 6.93 -1.10
C ILE A 169 2.78 6.93 -2.32
N VAL A 170 2.92 7.96 -3.12
CA VAL A 170 2.08 8.27 -4.28
C VAL A 170 2.91 8.93 -5.37
N ASN A 171 2.77 8.50 -6.60
CA ASN A 171 3.44 9.12 -7.74
C ASN A 171 2.92 10.58 -7.91
N PRO A 172 3.77 11.56 -8.18
CA PRO A 172 3.39 12.98 -8.29
C PRO A 172 2.51 13.31 -9.51
N SER A 173 2.28 12.36 -10.42
CA SER A 173 1.39 12.54 -11.56
C SER A 173 -0.06 12.20 -11.18
N HIS A 174 -0.97 13.16 -11.35
CA HIS A 174 -2.38 13.04 -10.97
C HIS A 174 -3.33 13.42 -12.13
N PRO A 175 -3.27 12.75 -13.29
CA PRO A 175 -4.23 13.01 -14.37
C PRO A 175 -5.66 12.70 -13.89
N SER A 176 -6.67 13.20 -14.62
CA SER A 176 -8.06 12.83 -14.35
C SER A 176 -8.27 11.31 -14.51
N LYS A 177 -9.20 10.73 -13.76
CA LYS A 177 -9.60 9.31 -13.97
C LYS A 177 -10.00 9.05 -15.40
N LYS A 178 -10.70 9.99 -16.05
CA LYS A 178 -11.11 9.88 -17.45
C LYS A 178 -9.88 9.70 -18.34
N ASP A 179 -8.96 10.66 -18.31
CA ASP A 179 -7.80 10.65 -19.21
C ASP A 179 -6.92 9.42 -18.95
N TYR A 180 -6.66 9.13 -17.69
CA TYR A 180 -5.82 8.01 -17.30
C TYR A 180 -6.43 6.67 -17.72
N TYR A 181 -7.66 6.36 -17.28
CA TYR A 181 -8.26 5.04 -17.53
C TYR A 181 -8.72 4.82 -18.96
N MET A 182 -9.06 5.87 -19.71
CA MET A 182 -9.31 5.77 -21.16
C MET A 182 -8.03 5.39 -21.92
N ASN A 183 -6.89 6.01 -21.58
CA ASN A 183 -5.60 5.67 -22.17
C ASN A 183 -5.15 4.27 -21.76
N ALA A 184 -5.26 3.93 -20.46
CA ALA A 184 -4.96 2.59 -19.96
C ALA A 184 -5.82 1.51 -20.62
N SER A 185 -7.11 1.78 -20.82
CA SER A 185 -8.04 0.86 -21.48
C SER A 185 -7.61 0.55 -22.91
N LYS A 186 -7.30 1.59 -23.70
CA LYS A 186 -6.79 1.42 -25.07
C LYS A 186 -5.46 0.67 -25.11
N ALA A 187 -4.54 0.98 -24.16
CA ALA A 187 -3.21 0.40 -24.15
C ALA A 187 -3.18 -1.05 -23.65
N LEU A 188 -4.00 -1.40 -22.66
CA LEU A 188 -3.87 -2.66 -21.91
C LEU A 188 -4.94 -3.71 -22.21
N SER A 189 -6.10 -3.31 -22.81
CA SER A 189 -7.26 -4.21 -22.84
C SER A 189 -8.22 -4.00 -24.01
N ASN A 190 -7.99 -3.03 -24.89
CA ASN A 190 -8.88 -2.65 -26.00
C ASN A 190 -10.35 -2.37 -25.60
N GLY A 191 -10.59 -2.03 -24.33
CA GLY A 191 -11.90 -1.64 -23.85
C GLY A 191 -12.19 -0.15 -24.07
N ASN A 192 -13.45 0.26 -23.90
CA ASN A 192 -13.85 1.66 -23.97
C ASN A 192 -14.98 1.95 -22.96
N PRO A 193 -14.66 1.92 -21.64
CA PRO A 193 -15.67 2.14 -20.61
C PRO A 193 -16.23 3.56 -20.67
N LYS A 194 -17.51 3.73 -20.34
CA LYS A 194 -18.16 5.03 -20.27
C LYS A 194 -17.59 5.86 -19.13
N ALA A 195 -17.51 7.17 -19.31
CA ALA A 195 -17.05 8.11 -18.30
C ALA A 195 -18.24 8.88 -17.71
N GLU A 196 -18.41 8.82 -16.39
CA GLU A 196 -19.46 9.54 -15.67
C GLU A 196 -18.81 10.59 -14.76
N PHE A 197 -19.25 11.84 -14.89
CA PHE A 197 -18.79 12.94 -14.06
C PHE A 197 -19.33 12.81 -12.63
N GLY A 198 -18.55 13.27 -11.66
CA GLY A 198 -18.91 13.25 -10.24
C GLY A 198 -18.42 14.50 -9.53
N ALA A 199 -18.41 14.44 -8.19
CA ALA A 199 -18.07 15.57 -7.33
C ALA A 199 -16.57 15.97 -7.36
N GLY A 200 -15.71 15.20 -8.02
CA GLY A 200 -14.26 15.34 -7.91
C GLY A 200 -13.69 14.40 -6.85
N GLY A 201 -12.54 14.71 -6.27
CA GLY A 201 -11.94 13.85 -5.27
C GLY A 201 -10.63 14.38 -4.70
N LYS A 202 -10.09 13.62 -3.77
CA LYS A 202 -8.83 13.97 -3.10
C LYS A 202 -7.63 13.82 -4.02
N LEU A 203 -6.72 14.78 -3.95
CA LEU A 203 -5.40 14.76 -4.54
C LEU A 203 -4.39 14.51 -3.41
N VAL A 204 -3.85 13.31 -3.34
CA VAL A 204 -2.94 12.92 -2.27
C VAL A 204 -1.52 13.35 -2.60
N LEU A 205 -0.91 14.15 -1.74
CA LEU A 205 0.47 14.63 -1.91
C LEU A 205 1.46 13.68 -1.21
N GLY A 206 2.55 13.33 -1.91
CA GLY A 206 3.66 12.52 -1.40
C GLY A 206 4.95 13.33 -1.13
N THR A 207 4.88 14.66 -1.20
CA THR A 207 6.03 15.58 -1.14
C THR A 207 6.86 15.41 0.12
N LYS A 208 6.24 15.12 1.26
CA LYS A 208 6.96 14.90 2.51
C LYS A 208 8.02 13.79 2.39
N PHE A 209 7.70 12.67 1.73
CA PHE A 209 8.67 11.60 1.56
C PHE A 209 9.75 11.96 0.54
N GLU A 210 9.38 12.68 -0.54
CA GLU A 210 10.35 13.17 -1.51
C GLU A 210 11.37 14.10 -0.86
N ASP A 211 10.91 15.05 -0.03
CA ASP A 211 11.74 16.04 0.63
C ASP A 211 12.63 15.43 1.73
N GLU A 212 12.03 14.67 2.66
CA GLU A 212 12.75 14.12 3.81
C GLU A 212 13.71 12.98 3.43
N ALA A 213 13.31 12.14 2.47
CA ALA A 213 14.11 10.99 2.04
C ALA A 213 15.00 11.29 0.81
N GLY A 214 14.78 12.39 0.09
CA GLY A 214 15.37 12.62 -1.22
C GLY A 214 14.91 11.59 -2.26
N PHE A 215 13.68 11.09 -2.10
CA PHE A 215 13.15 10.04 -2.96
C PHE A 215 12.69 10.60 -4.30
N LYS A 216 12.92 9.84 -5.37
CA LYS A 216 12.40 10.13 -6.71
C LYS A 216 11.67 8.91 -7.25
N TYR A 217 10.44 9.11 -7.70
CA TYR A 217 9.68 8.07 -8.39
C TYR A 217 10.29 7.81 -9.76
N ASN A 218 10.67 6.56 -10.03
CA ASN A 218 11.36 6.16 -11.27
C ASN A 218 10.44 5.43 -12.25
N PHE A 219 9.27 5.01 -11.79
CA PHE A 219 8.32 4.25 -12.59
C PHE A 219 7.06 5.08 -12.83
N PRO A 220 6.93 5.72 -14.02
CA PRO A 220 5.74 6.46 -14.40
C PRO A 220 4.48 5.58 -14.32
N ILE A 221 3.37 6.15 -13.85
CA ILE A 221 2.11 5.41 -13.75
C ILE A 221 1.47 5.12 -15.11
N ASP A 222 1.91 5.78 -16.16
CA ASP A 222 1.43 5.70 -17.55
C ASP A 222 2.46 5.09 -18.50
N ASP A 223 3.47 4.39 -18.01
CA ASP A 223 4.33 3.55 -18.85
C ASP A 223 3.59 2.26 -19.26
N TRP A 224 2.73 2.41 -20.27
CA TRP A 224 1.91 1.31 -20.78
C TRP A 224 2.74 0.14 -21.34
N ASN A 225 3.95 0.40 -21.80
CA ASN A 225 4.84 -0.65 -22.33
C ASN A 225 5.35 -1.54 -21.22
N GLU A 226 5.79 -0.95 -20.10
CA GLU A 226 6.24 -1.72 -18.94
C GLU A 226 5.05 -2.46 -18.28
N LEU A 227 3.92 -1.79 -18.11
CA LEU A 227 2.70 -2.38 -17.54
C LEU A 227 2.11 -3.50 -18.42
N ARG A 228 2.35 -3.49 -19.74
CA ARG A 228 1.94 -4.55 -20.67
C ARG A 228 2.82 -5.78 -20.55
N LYS A 229 4.15 -5.63 -20.47
CA LYS A 229 5.09 -6.74 -20.35
C LYS A 229 4.79 -7.63 -19.15
N THR A 230 4.38 -7.04 -18.04
CA THR A 230 4.00 -7.78 -16.83
C THR A 230 2.67 -8.54 -16.98
N ASN A 231 1.85 -8.25 -18.00
CA ASN A 231 0.56 -8.92 -18.27
C ASN A 231 0.67 -10.12 -19.24
N GLU A 232 1.79 -10.32 -19.92
CA GLU A 232 1.95 -11.38 -20.93
C GLU A 232 2.33 -12.76 -20.35
N TYR A 233 2.59 -12.86 -19.04
CA TYR A 233 2.87 -14.12 -18.35
C TYR A 233 1.60 -14.77 -17.76
N ARG A 234 0.59 -14.98 -18.61
CA ARG A 234 -0.57 -15.84 -18.28
C ARG A 234 -0.91 -16.77 -19.42
#